data_c885be60a0a922c67ff8d01e87ed2621
#
_entry.id   c885be60a0a922c67ff8d01e87ed2621
#
_cell.length_a   1.000
_cell.length_b   1.000
_cell.length_c   1.000
_cell.angle_alpha   90.00
_cell.angle_beta   90.00
_cell.angle_gamma   90.00
#
_symmetry.space_group_name_H-M   'P 1'
#
loop_
_entity.id
_entity.type
_entity.pdbx_description
1 polymer ?
#
loop_
_entity_poly.entity_id
_entity_poly.type
_entity_poly.pdbx_seq_one_letter_code
_entity_poly.pdbx_strand_id
1 'polypeptide(L)'
;PMVRNNEIGTYGEAGINIKNVAVSATETISSNAMVLGADPLVDNGLGEEDILTIVLPYINTAKEGVERLGEILEKYGTYEMNGIGFQDENEVWWLETIGGHHFIAKRVPDDSYVVGPNQQGIKTFDFVDAFGEKKNHICSKDLIEFIINNKLDLSFKKAEDLKKVTDFDVRAALGSHTDFDRVYNTPRAWF
;
A
#
# COMPACT_ATOMS: atom_id res chain seq x y z
N PRO A 1 29.68 -1.10 -10.89
CA PRO A 1 28.22 -1.24 -10.99
C PRO A 1 27.82 -2.58 -11.62
N MET A 2 28.33 -2.92 -12.83
CA MET A 2 27.98 -4.17 -13.52
C MET A 2 28.31 -5.46 -12.73
N VAL A 3 29.46 -5.51 -12.05
CA VAL A 3 29.85 -6.68 -11.24
C VAL A 3 28.88 -6.87 -10.10
N ARG A 4 28.50 -5.80 -9.42
CA ARG A 4 27.53 -5.85 -8.32
C ARG A 4 26.17 -6.30 -8.78
N ASN A 5 25.69 -5.82 -9.93
CA ASN A 5 24.41 -6.25 -10.51
C ASN A 5 24.41 -7.74 -10.90
N ASN A 6 25.55 -8.31 -11.31
CA ASN A 6 25.66 -9.73 -11.60
C ASN A 6 25.63 -10.61 -10.33
N GLU A 7 26.01 -10.06 -9.18
CA GLU A 7 26.05 -10.78 -7.90
C GLU A 7 24.70 -10.71 -7.15
N ILE A 8 24.01 -9.57 -7.22
CA ILE A 8 22.80 -9.30 -6.43
C ILE A 8 21.54 -9.06 -7.29
N GLY A 9 21.65 -9.13 -8.63
CA GLY A 9 20.57 -8.85 -9.55
C GLY A 9 20.37 -7.37 -9.87
N THR A 10 19.28 -7.07 -10.60
CA THR A 10 18.89 -5.70 -10.94
C THR A 10 18.00 -5.15 -9.84
N TYR A 11 18.39 -4.02 -9.29
CA TYR A 11 17.65 -3.30 -8.27
C TYR A 11 17.02 -2.06 -8.88
N GLY A 12 15.70 -1.99 -8.91
CA GLY A 12 14.96 -0.88 -9.48
C GLY A 12 13.93 -0.31 -8.50
N GLU A 13 14.22 0.87 -7.93
CA GLU A 13 13.34 1.54 -6.94
C GLU A 13 12.45 2.61 -7.56
N ALA A 14 12.84 3.18 -8.71
CA ALA A 14 12.08 4.20 -9.40
C ALA A 14 12.24 4.12 -10.91
N GLY A 15 11.16 4.43 -11.66
CA GLY A 15 11.19 4.42 -13.12
C GLY A 15 9.98 5.10 -13.75
N ILE A 16 10.10 5.34 -15.05
CA ILE A 16 9.03 5.91 -15.89
C ILE A 16 8.92 5.06 -17.16
N ASN A 17 7.69 4.72 -17.56
CA ASN A 17 7.45 4.00 -18.81
C ASN A 17 7.18 4.95 -19.99
N ILE A 18 7.02 4.37 -21.19
CA ILE A 18 6.73 5.13 -22.42
C ILE A 18 5.37 5.83 -22.44
N LYS A 19 4.52 5.58 -21.48
CA LYS A 19 3.21 6.21 -21.28
C LYS A 19 3.26 7.36 -20.26
N ASN A 20 4.46 7.76 -19.83
CA ASN A 20 4.68 8.74 -18.76
C ASN A 20 4.08 8.33 -17.41
N VAL A 21 3.88 7.04 -17.17
CA VAL A 21 3.56 6.57 -15.82
C VAL A 21 4.86 6.38 -15.05
N ALA A 22 5.00 7.03 -13.92
CA ALA A 22 6.11 6.87 -13.01
C ALA A 22 5.71 6.04 -11.81
N VAL A 23 6.66 5.24 -11.32
CA VAL A 23 6.53 4.44 -10.10
C VAL A 23 7.79 4.64 -9.26
N SER A 24 7.60 4.76 -7.94
CA SER A 24 8.68 4.71 -6.96
C SER A 24 8.24 3.84 -5.80
N ALA A 25 9.05 2.86 -5.46
CA ALA A 25 8.84 2.01 -4.29
C ALA A 25 9.80 2.45 -3.16
N THR A 26 9.41 2.18 -1.93
CA THR A 26 10.22 2.44 -0.74
C THR A 26 9.91 1.44 0.35
N GLU A 27 10.93 0.76 0.83
CA GLU A 27 10.89 -0.01 2.07
C GLU A 27 10.79 0.96 3.26
N THR A 28 10.34 0.67 4.18
CA THR A 28 10.06 0.11 5.47
C THR A 28 8.82 0.76 6.06
N ILE A 29 7.68 0.31 5.72
CA ILE A 29 6.48 0.51 6.53
C ILE A 29 6.26 -0.75 7.37
N SER A 30 5.38 -0.71 8.36
CA SER A 30 5.09 -1.89 9.16
C SER A 30 3.62 -1.92 9.60
N SER A 31 3.01 -3.09 9.54
CA SER A 31 1.74 -3.37 10.20
C SER A 31 1.96 -3.75 11.65
N ASN A 32 0.90 -3.70 12.47
CA ASN A 32 0.98 -4.15 13.85
C ASN A 32 1.12 -5.70 13.94
N ALA A 33 1.49 -6.18 15.12
CA ALA A 33 1.76 -7.59 15.35
C ALA A 33 0.52 -8.50 15.15
N MET A 34 -0.70 -7.99 15.32
CA MET A 34 -1.93 -8.76 15.06
C MET A 34 -2.13 -9.00 13.58
N VAL A 35 -1.90 -7.96 12.76
CA VAL A 35 -1.92 -8.07 11.30
C VAL A 35 -0.86 -9.06 10.82
N LEU A 36 0.39 -8.91 11.25
CA LEU A 36 1.49 -9.79 10.85
C LEU A 36 1.31 -11.23 11.36
N GLY A 37 0.61 -11.41 12.48
CA GLY A 37 0.25 -12.75 12.97
C GLY A 37 -0.85 -13.42 12.16
N ALA A 38 -1.75 -12.64 11.57
CA ALA A 38 -2.87 -13.13 10.75
C ALA A 38 -2.51 -13.26 9.26
N ASP A 39 -1.64 -12.39 8.76
CA ASP A 39 -1.13 -12.37 7.39
C ASP A 39 0.39 -12.11 7.42
N PRO A 40 1.20 -13.14 7.70
CA PRO A 40 2.65 -13.00 7.79
C PRO A 40 3.28 -12.70 6.43
N LEU A 41 4.45 -12.06 6.46
CA LEU A 41 5.26 -11.83 5.27
C LEU A 41 5.64 -13.15 4.62
N VAL A 42 5.79 -13.15 3.30
CA VAL A 42 6.03 -14.35 2.47
C VAL A 42 7.48 -14.40 2.03
N ASP A 43 8.26 -15.37 2.50
CA ASP A 43 9.70 -15.48 2.27
C ASP A 43 10.15 -15.35 0.80
N ASN A 44 9.32 -15.77 -0.15
CA ASN A 44 9.57 -15.65 -1.59
C ASN A 44 8.52 -14.73 -2.26
N GLY A 45 7.96 -13.80 -1.51
CA GLY A 45 7.05 -12.77 -2.01
C GLY A 45 7.79 -11.67 -2.76
N LEU A 46 7.08 -10.63 -3.13
CA LEU A 46 7.63 -9.48 -3.81
C LEU A 46 8.47 -8.63 -2.86
N GLY A 47 9.53 -8.02 -3.41
CA GLY A 47 10.25 -6.92 -2.79
C GLY A 47 10.16 -5.65 -3.61
N GLU A 48 10.65 -4.54 -3.07
CA GLU A 48 10.65 -3.25 -3.78
C GLU A 48 11.41 -3.33 -5.12
N GLU A 49 12.45 -4.15 -5.19
CA GLU A 49 13.28 -4.36 -6.39
C GLU A 49 12.52 -5.03 -7.55
N ASP A 50 11.46 -5.77 -7.26
CA ASP A 50 10.66 -6.48 -8.26
C ASP A 50 9.54 -5.61 -8.86
N ILE A 51 8.98 -4.70 -8.03
CA ILE A 51 7.73 -3.97 -8.33
C ILE A 51 7.80 -3.26 -9.67
N LEU A 52 8.87 -2.52 -9.94
CA LEU A 52 9.01 -1.79 -11.19
C LEU A 52 8.99 -2.71 -12.41
N THR A 53 9.73 -3.82 -12.33
CA THR A 53 9.91 -4.75 -13.44
C THR A 53 8.62 -5.47 -13.81
N ILE A 54 7.79 -5.81 -12.81
CA ILE A 54 6.58 -6.60 -13.02
C ILE A 54 5.32 -5.75 -13.20
N VAL A 55 5.37 -4.46 -12.86
CA VAL A 55 4.22 -3.55 -12.96
C VAL A 55 4.39 -2.55 -14.09
N LEU A 56 5.47 -1.76 -14.06
CA LEU A 56 5.63 -0.58 -14.90
C LEU A 56 5.53 -0.82 -16.43
N PRO A 57 6.05 -1.92 -17.01
CA PRO A 57 5.94 -2.19 -18.44
C PRO A 57 4.51 -2.49 -18.92
N TYR A 58 3.58 -2.79 -18.02
CA TYR A 58 2.26 -3.34 -18.32
C TYR A 58 1.10 -2.39 -18.04
N ILE A 59 1.38 -1.13 -17.67
CA ILE A 59 0.37 -0.15 -17.25
C ILE A 59 0.41 1.09 -18.15
N ASN A 60 -0.74 1.75 -18.29
CA ASN A 60 -0.91 2.97 -19.07
C ASN A 60 -1.32 4.16 -18.19
N THR A 61 -1.79 3.92 -16.94
CA THR A 61 -2.17 4.95 -15.97
C THR A 61 -1.67 4.60 -14.58
N ALA A 62 -1.62 5.59 -13.70
CA ALA A 62 -1.25 5.40 -12.29
C ALA A 62 -2.23 4.44 -11.60
N LYS A 63 -3.53 4.58 -11.85
CA LYS A 63 -4.57 3.70 -11.29
C LYS A 63 -4.42 2.25 -11.73
N GLU A 64 -4.15 1.99 -13.02
CA GLU A 64 -3.84 0.64 -13.50
C GLU A 64 -2.64 0.03 -12.76
N GLY A 65 -1.66 0.86 -12.38
CA GLY A 65 -0.51 0.45 -11.58
C GLY A 65 -0.91 -0.07 -10.20
N VAL A 66 -1.76 0.68 -9.51
CA VAL A 66 -2.32 0.28 -8.21
C VAL A 66 -3.10 -1.05 -8.32
N GLU A 67 -4.01 -1.14 -9.30
CA GLU A 67 -4.84 -2.32 -9.50
C GLU A 67 -3.98 -3.55 -9.83
N ARG A 68 -3.01 -3.42 -10.76
CA ARG A 68 -2.10 -4.50 -11.13
C ARG A 68 -1.23 -4.97 -9.97
N LEU A 69 -0.60 -4.04 -9.23
CA LEU A 69 0.22 -4.41 -8.07
C LEU A 69 -0.64 -5.09 -7.02
N GLY A 70 -1.85 -4.59 -6.78
CA GLY A 70 -2.78 -5.18 -5.85
C GLY A 70 -3.11 -6.65 -6.18
N GLU A 71 -3.40 -6.96 -7.44
CA GLU A 71 -3.66 -8.34 -7.87
C GLU A 71 -2.44 -9.25 -7.71
N ILE A 72 -1.23 -8.72 -7.89
CA ILE A 72 0.00 -9.46 -7.70
C ILE A 72 0.26 -9.73 -6.21
N LEU A 73 0.07 -8.71 -5.36
CA LEU A 73 0.18 -8.84 -3.90
C LEU A 73 -0.82 -9.86 -3.34
N GLU A 74 -2.09 -9.78 -3.72
CA GLU A 74 -3.13 -10.75 -3.30
C GLU A 74 -2.76 -12.19 -3.66
N LYS A 75 -2.01 -12.40 -4.74
CA LYS A 75 -1.70 -13.74 -5.26
C LYS A 75 -0.38 -14.31 -4.77
N TYR A 76 0.65 -13.48 -4.66
CA TYR A 76 2.01 -13.93 -4.41
C TYR A 76 2.57 -13.44 -3.08
N GLY A 77 1.96 -12.42 -2.50
CA GLY A 77 2.42 -11.78 -1.28
C GLY A 77 3.70 -10.98 -1.44
N THR A 78 4.15 -10.42 -0.32
CA THR A 78 5.39 -9.67 -0.22
C THR A 78 6.24 -10.18 0.94
N TYR A 79 7.58 -10.15 0.80
CA TYR A 79 8.49 -10.50 1.89
C TYR A 79 8.84 -9.32 2.79
N GLU A 80 8.49 -8.11 2.36
CA GLU A 80 8.71 -6.86 3.08
C GLU A 80 7.52 -5.93 2.90
N MET A 81 7.43 -4.90 3.70
CA MET A 81 6.32 -3.95 3.62
C MET A 81 6.75 -2.63 3.01
N ASN A 82 6.02 -2.20 1.99
CA ASN A 82 6.37 -1.09 1.13
C ASN A 82 5.30 -0.01 1.04
N GLY A 83 5.73 1.24 0.87
CA GLY A 83 4.94 2.34 0.36
C GLY A 83 5.30 2.60 -1.11
N ILE A 84 4.33 2.62 -2.00
CA ILE A 84 4.54 2.73 -3.44
C ILE A 84 3.77 3.92 -4.01
N GLY A 85 4.50 4.84 -4.65
CA GLY A 85 3.92 5.96 -5.40
C GLY A 85 3.72 5.61 -6.86
N PHE A 86 2.53 5.83 -7.39
CA PHE A 86 2.21 5.78 -8.81
C PHE A 86 1.76 7.15 -9.27
N GLN A 87 2.25 7.63 -10.41
CA GLN A 87 1.81 8.91 -10.96
C GLN A 87 1.78 8.90 -12.48
N ASP A 88 0.84 9.63 -13.03
CA ASP A 88 0.76 10.00 -14.45
C ASP A 88 0.43 11.48 -14.60
N GLU A 89 0.06 11.94 -15.78
CA GLU A 89 -0.27 13.36 -16.03
C GLU A 89 -1.57 13.84 -15.37
N ASN A 90 -2.44 12.91 -14.91
CA ASN A 90 -3.78 13.20 -14.42
C ASN A 90 -3.94 12.94 -12.92
N GLU A 91 -3.17 12.00 -12.36
CA GLU A 91 -3.38 11.59 -10.98
C GLU A 91 -2.10 11.04 -10.33
N VAL A 92 -2.11 11.08 -9.00
CA VAL A 92 -1.10 10.47 -8.13
C VAL A 92 -1.81 9.54 -7.17
N TRP A 93 -1.27 8.33 -7.00
CA TRP A 93 -1.73 7.33 -6.05
C TRP A 93 -0.60 6.94 -5.09
N TRP A 94 -0.98 6.72 -3.85
CA TRP A 94 -0.10 6.16 -2.84
C TRP A 94 -0.68 4.85 -2.34
N LEU A 95 0.09 3.77 -2.46
CA LEU A 95 -0.25 2.43 -2.00
C LEU A 95 0.62 2.04 -0.81
N GLU A 96 0.03 1.44 0.20
CA GLU A 96 0.71 0.84 1.34
C GLU A 96 0.33 -0.63 1.48
N THR A 97 1.32 -1.52 1.61
CA THR A 97 1.08 -2.94 1.90
C THR A 97 0.62 -3.12 3.35
N ILE A 98 -0.22 -4.13 3.57
CA ILE A 98 -0.75 -4.51 4.88
C ILE A 98 -0.48 -6.01 5.07
N GLY A 99 0.37 -6.37 6.03
CA GLY A 99 0.79 -7.78 6.15
C GLY A 99 1.44 -8.31 4.87
N GLY A 100 1.29 -9.59 4.64
CA GLY A 100 1.91 -10.28 3.51
C GLY A 100 1.15 -10.15 2.18
N HIS A 101 -0.19 -10.05 2.18
CA HIS A 101 -0.99 -10.13 0.95
C HIS A 101 -1.96 -8.97 0.75
N HIS A 102 -2.24 -8.18 1.79
CA HIS A 102 -3.21 -7.10 1.71
C HIS A 102 -2.55 -5.75 1.39
N PHE A 103 -3.35 -4.83 0.91
CA PHE A 103 -2.94 -3.46 0.63
C PHE A 103 -4.10 -2.47 0.74
N ILE A 104 -3.76 -1.20 0.91
CA ILE A 104 -4.64 -0.05 0.74
C ILE A 104 -3.97 0.96 -0.16
N ALA A 105 -4.74 1.66 -0.97
CA ALA A 105 -4.24 2.74 -1.81
C ALA A 105 -5.20 3.93 -1.81
N LYS A 106 -4.64 5.13 -1.85
CA LYS A 106 -5.38 6.36 -1.84
C LYS A 106 -4.88 7.32 -2.91
N ARG A 107 -5.81 7.91 -3.65
CA ARG A 107 -5.50 8.97 -4.61
C ARG A 107 -5.13 10.25 -3.85
N VAL A 108 -4.06 10.88 -4.25
CA VAL A 108 -3.65 12.19 -3.71
C VAL A 108 -4.56 13.25 -4.32
N PRO A 109 -5.20 14.13 -3.53
CA PRO A 109 -5.98 15.24 -4.07
C PRO A 109 -5.12 16.19 -4.92
N ASP A 110 -5.72 16.79 -5.95
CA ASP A 110 -5.00 17.59 -6.94
C ASP A 110 -4.35 18.87 -6.37
N ASP A 111 -4.81 19.33 -5.20
CA ASP A 111 -4.28 20.48 -4.48
C ASP A 111 -3.35 20.10 -3.32
N SER A 112 -2.93 18.85 -3.26
CA SER A 112 -2.17 18.29 -2.14
C SER A 112 -0.87 17.64 -2.62
N TYR A 113 0.00 17.34 -1.67
CA TYR A 113 1.19 16.51 -1.88
C TYR A 113 1.31 15.46 -0.79
N VAL A 114 2.03 14.39 -1.06
CA VAL A 114 2.31 13.34 -0.09
C VAL A 114 3.78 13.33 0.26
N VAL A 115 4.07 13.13 1.55
CA VAL A 115 5.41 12.84 2.06
C VAL A 115 5.35 11.49 2.74
N GLY A 116 6.02 10.50 2.16
CA GLY A 116 6.11 9.14 2.69
C GLY A 116 7.40 8.95 3.50
N PRO A 117 7.39 9.19 4.83
CA PRO A 117 8.48 8.71 5.67
C PRO A 117 8.39 7.18 5.77
N ASN A 118 9.46 6.53 6.22
CA ASN A 118 9.52 5.07 6.41
C ASN A 118 8.55 4.60 7.51
N GLN A 119 7.26 4.79 7.31
CA GLN A 119 6.18 4.36 8.20
C GLN A 119 4.84 4.44 7.45
N GLN A 120 3.88 3.63 7.90
CA GLN A 120 2.53 3.65 7.37
C GLN A 120 1.89 5.02 7.54
N GLY A 121 1.28 5.52 6.51
CA GLY A 121 0.91 6.90 6.40
C GLY A 121 -0.54 7.17 6.12
N ILE A 122 -1.23 6.34 5.40
CA ILE A 122 -2.67 6.46 5.21
C ILE A 122 -3.35 6.37 6.58
N LYS A 123 -3.93 7.47 7.03
CA LYS A 123 -4.55 7.56 8.36
C LYS A 123 -5.99 7.12 8.33
N THR A 124 -6.73 7.57 7.32
CA THR A 124 -8.17 7.28 7.19
C THR A 124 -8.45 6.67 5.83
N PHE A 125 -9.43 5.77 5.78
CA PHE A 125 -9.78 5.05 4.57
C PHE A 125 -11.30 4.98 4.38
N ASP A 126 -11.76 5.19 3.14
CA ASP A 126 -13.16 5.14 2.76
C ASP A 126 -13.49 3.80 2.10
N PHE A 127 -14.14 2.92 2.85
CA PHE A 127 -14.59 1.62 2.34
C PHE A 127 -15.79 1.74 1.40
N VAL A 128 -16.61 2.80 1.53
CA VAL A 128 -17.74 3.00 0.62
C VAL A 128 -17.22 3.26 -0.79
N ASP A 129 -16.21 4.12 -0.93
CA ASP A 129 -15.56 4.36 -2.22
C ASP A 129 -14.78 3.13 -2.71
N ALA A 130 -13.98 2.50 -1.84
CA ALA A 130 -13.12 1.37 -2.22
C ALA A 130 -13.89 0.14 -2.74
N PHE A 131 -15.07 -0.13 -2.19
CA PHE A 131 -15.97 -1.22 -2.65
C PHE A 131 -17.07 -0.74 -3.61
N GLY A 132 -17.11 0.57 -3.90
CA GLY A 132 -18.03 1.21 -4.82
C GLY A 132 -17.35 1.67 -6.12
N GLU A 133 -17.24 2.98 -6.29
CA GLU A 133 -16.71 3.60 -7.53
C GLU A 133 -15.19 3.52 -7.68
N LYS A 134 -14.46 3.28 -6.59
CA LYS A 134 -12.99 3.26 -6.54
C LYS A 134 -12.36 4.53 -7.11
N LYS A 135 -12.96 5.65 -6.79
CA LYS A 135 -12.52 6.95 -7.30
C LYS A 135 -11.24 7.42 -6.63
N ASN A 136 -11.16 7.27 -5.31
CA ASN A 136 -10.05 7.75 -4.49
C ASN A 136 -9.43 6.68 -3.59
N HIS A 137 -10.08 5.52 -3.45
CA HIS A 137 -9.63 4.44 -2.56
C HIS A 137 -9.72 3.09 -3.26
N ILE A 138 -8.67 2.30 -3.14
CA ILE A 138 -8.58 0.93 -3.65
C ILE A 138 -7.93 0.08 -2.56
N CYS A 139 -8.41 -1.13 -2.35
CA CYS A 139 -7.82 -2.07 -1.39
C CYS A 139 -8.00 -3.51 -1.85
N SER A 140 -7.37 -4.44 -1.13
CA SER A 140 -7.57 -5.88 -1.31
C SER A 140 -9.04 -6.25 -1.20
N LYS A 141 -9.46 -7.20 -2.03
CA LYS A 141 -10.87 -7.59 -2.19
C LYS A 141 -11.49 -8.13 -0.91
N ASP A 142 -10.70 -8.77 -0.08
CA ASP A 142 -11.12 -9.41 1.17
C ASP A 142 -10.65 -8.65 2.44
N LEU A 143 -10.14 -7.43 2.30
CA LEU A 143 -9.61 -6.66 3.43
C LEU A 143 -10.63 -6.48 4.58
N ILE A 144 -11.91 -6.26 4.25
CA ILE A 144 -12.96 -6.14 5.26
C ILE A 144 -13.15 -7.45 6.02
N GLU A 145 -13.25 -8.56 5.29
CA GLU A 145 -13.37 -9.90 5.87
C GLU A 145 -12.13 -10.26 6.70
N PHE A 146 -10.95 -9.87 6.25
CA PHE A 146 -9.71 -10.03 6.99
C PHE A 146 -9.73 -9.27 8.33
N ILE A 147 -10.15 -8.01 8.34
CA ILE A 147 -10.28 -7.18 9.55
C ILE A 147 -11.26 -7.82 10.55
N ILE A 148 -12.43 -8.22 10.08
CA ILE A 148 -13.50 -8.77 10.93
C ILE A 148 -13.13 -10.14 11.49
N ASN A 149 -12.65 -11.06 10.64
CA ASN A 149 -12.33 -12.43 11.03
C ASN A 149 -11.17 -12.50 12.04
N ASN A 150 -10.21 -11.60 11.89
CA ASN A 150 -9.04 -11.51 12.78
C ASN A 150 -9.22 -10.51 13.93
N LYS A 151 -10.40 -9.85 14.04
CA LYS A 151 -10.72 -8.91 15.11
C LYS A 151 -9.72 -7.76 15.23
N LEU A 152 -9.24 -7.28 14.09
CA LEU A 152 -8.23 -6.20 14.03
C LEU A 152 -8.81 -4.85 14.46
N ASP A 153 -10.13 -4.66 14.34
CA ASP A 153 -10.89 -3.56 14.95
C ASP A 153 -12.12 -4.12 15.67
N LEU A 154 -12.12 -4.00 17.00
CA LEU A 154 -13.20 -4.51 17.86
C LEU A 154 -14.49 -3.66 17.80
N SER A 155 -14.46 -2.50 17.19
CA SER A 155 -15.62 -1.63 17.01
C SER A 155 -16.61 -2.23 16.02
N PHE A 156 -16.13 -3.05 15.10
CA PHE A 156 -16.92 -3.68 14.05
C PHE A 156 -17.03 -5.20 14.25
N LYS A 157 -18.23 -5.71 14.15
CA LYS A 157 -18.52 -7.15 14.31
C LYS A 157 -18.98 -7.83 13.02
N LYS A 158 -19.35 -7.05 12.02
CA LYS A 158 -19.89 -7.53 10.74
C LYS A 158 -19.31 -6.74 9.59
N ALA A 159 -19.04 -7.44 8.50
CA ALA A 159 -18.52 -6.86 7.27
C ALA A 159 -19.44 -5.76 6.69
N GLU A 160 -20.78 -5.96 6.79
CA GLU A 160 -21.76 -5.02 6.28
C GLU A 160 -21.76 -3.66 6.99
N ASP A 161 -21.32 -3.62 8.25
CA ASP A 161 -21.17 -2.37 8.98
C ASP A 161 -19.90 -1.64 8.57
N LEU A 162 -18.81 -2.38 8.42
CA LEU A 162 -17.52 -1.81 7.99
C LEU A 162 -17.57 -1.30 6.53
N LYS A 163 -18.31 -1.95 5.65
CA LYS A 163 -18.56 -1.50 4.26
C LYS A 163 -19.22 -0.13 4.12
N LYS A 164 -19.78 0.42 5.20
CA LYS A 164 -20.46 1.73 5.22
C LYS A 164 -19.58 2.85 5.81
N VAL A 165 -18.36 2.52 6.20
CA VAL A 165 -17.45 3.46 6.87
C VAL A 165 -16.65 4.23 5.84
N THR A 166 -16.62 5.55 5.97
CA THR A 166 -15.89 6.49 5.10
C THR A 166 -14.63 7.05 5.73
N ASP A 167 -14.42 6.81 7.03
CA ASP A 167 -13.33 7.37 7.84
C ASP A 167 -12.69 6.30 8.75
N PHE A 168 -12.52 5.09 8.23
CA PHE A 168 -11.89 4.00 8.97
C PHE A 168 -10.49 4.37 9.45
N ASP A 169 -10.21 4.22 10.75
CA ASP A 169 -8.90 4.51 11.32
C ASP A 169 -7.91 3.38 11.03
N VAL A 170 -7.17 3.54 9.94
CA VAL A 170 -6.15 2.58 9.50
C VAL A 170 -5.06 2.37 10.54
N ARG A 171 -4.61 3.45 11.18
CA ARG A 171 -3.51 3.34 12.15
C ARG A 171 -3.91 2.58 13.39
N ALA A 172 -5.12 2.82 13.88
CA ALA A 172 -5.61 2.13 15.07
C ALA A 172 -5.76 0.61 14.83
N ALA A 173 -6.26 0.24 13.65
CA ALA A 173 -6.58 -1.15 13.33
C ALA A 173 -5.40 -1.92 12.73
N LEU A 174 -4.67 -1.33 11.81
CA LEU A 174 -3.70 -2.02 10.95
C LEU A 174 -2.25 -1.56 11.16
N GLY A 175 -2.07 -0.29 11.57
CA GLY A 175 -0.76 0.35 11.64
C GLY A 175 0.12 -0.12 12.78
N SER A 176 1.42 0.06 12.61
CA SER A 176 2.41 -0.13 13.67
C SER A 176 2.40 1.08 14.62
N HIS A 177 2.22 0.81 15.90
CA HIS A 177 2.37 1.79 16.98
C HIS A 177 3.79 1.70 17.57
N THR A 178 4.81 1.94 16.75
CA THR A 178 6.19 1.95 17.25
C THR A 178 6.51 3.25 18.00
N ASP A 179 7.48 3.20 18.90
CA ASP A 179 7.97 4.40 19.59
C ASP A 179 8.59 5.42 18.61
N PHE A 180 8.98 4.96 17.42
CA PHE A 180 9.40 5.81 16.32
C PHE A 180 8.31 6.81 15.90
N ASP A 181 7.06 6.40 15.89
CA ASP A 181 5.91 7.28 15.65
C ASP A 181 5.75 8.38 16.68
N ARG A 182 6.19 8.16 17.91
CA ARG A 182 6.16 9.15 19.00
C ARG A 182 7.33 10.12 18.98
N VAL A 183 8.53 9.61 18.68
CA VAL A 183 9.78 10.37 18.73
C VAL A 183 9.94 11.28 17.51
N TYR A 184 9.54 10.81 16.36
CA TYR A 184 9.70 11.54 15.10
C TYR A 184 8.39 12.10 14.55
N ASN A 185 7.46 12.49 15.41
CA ASN A 185 6.16 13.09 15.06
C ASN A 185 6.29 14.09 13.91
N THR A 186 6.71 13.59 12.78
CA THR A 186 6.92 14.37 11.56
C THR A 186 5.54 14.81 11.09
N PRO A 187 5.32 16.11 10.87
CA PRO A 187 4.09 16.58 10.28
C PRO A 187 3.89 15.83 8.97
N ARG A 188 2.89 14.97 8.93
CA ARG A 188 2.56 14.23 7.72
C ARG A 188 1.59 15.08 6.95
N ALA A 189 1.94 15.40 5.73
CA ALA A 189 0.97 15.96 4.80
C ALA A 189 0.05 14.81 4.36
N TRP A 190 -0.99 14.55 5.14
CA TRP A 190 -1.95 13.50 4.82
C TRP A 190 -3.16 14.10 4.16
N PHE A 191 -3.42 13.63 3.05
CA PHE A 191 -4.64 13.82 2.28
C PHE A 191 -5.71 12.84 2.75
#